data_38f832372c49a46bd1bf5622f2269052
#
_entry.id   38f832372c49a46bd1bf5622f2269052
#
_cell.length_a   1.000
_cell.length_b   1.000
_cell.length_c   1.000
_cell.angle_alpha   90.00
_cell.angle_beta   90.00
_cell.angle_gamma   90.00
#
_symmetry.space_group_name_H-M   'P 1'
#
loop_
_entity.id
_entity.type
_entity.pdbx_description
1 polymer ?
#
loop_
_entity_poly.entity_id
_entity_poly.type
_entity_poly.pdbx_seq_one_letter_code
_entity_poly.pdbx_strand_id
1 'polypeptide(L)'
;MIFKSEQYYTFLGFLAIIIWGTSAVFTRNLSVNIGAYTAAALVNLIGALVVIIRQLIKKEGLSNWRDVPRRYWIFCGLLFVIYTVTAYVSMSVVKTDEIVVVMVLIRFLWPLFTLVSTIPILKAKASPWLICSVFVCMAGIIIARLETGAFHLSYFFGRNLSGSDIVGYILSFIVAISWGIYTNLTRKYAANKNVDGVGVFMLATAVILGGVAFFVDEPRRFSINMTSQILYASIIVGAVANLFWNLSVKKGNMLLVVLIANFLPVISTVSTSLMLGVKITLPVIIGSLLVAIGTIWSKACFNTKEKSANAIKS
;
A
#
# COMPACT_ATOMS: atom_id res chain seq x y z
N MET A 1 -0.22 30.08 8.41
CA MET A 1 -0.27 29.43 7.08
C MET A 1 0.29 27.99 7.05
N ILE A 2 1.31 27.64 7.82
CA ILE A 2 1.98 26.32 7.81
C ILE A 2 1.03 25.18 8.26
N PHE A 3 0.24 25.39 9.31
CA PHE A 3 -0.73 24.39 9.81
C PHE A 3 -1.82 24.02 8.78
N LYS A 4 -2.32 25.00 8.00
CA LYS A 4 -3.30 24.70 6.93
C LYS A 4 -2.71 23.85 5.79
N SER A 5 -1.39 23.99 5.52
CA SER A 5 -0.69 23.22 4.50
C SER A 5 -0.51 21.74 4.91
N GLU A 6 -0.11 21.45 6.16
CA GLU A 6 0.06 20.08 6.66
C GLU A 6 -1.28 19.30 6.65
N GLN A 7 -2.37 19.94 7.08
CA GLN A 7 -3.70 19.33 7.06
C GLN A 7 -4.14 18.98 5.64
N TYR A 8 -3.89 19.86 4.67
CA TYR A 8 -4.19 19.61 3.27
C TYR A 8 -3.43 18.37 2.74
N TYR A 9 -2.12 18.28 2.98
CA TYR A 9 -1.34 17.11 2.54
C TYR A 9 -1.72 15.84 3.28
N THR A 10 -2.11 15.91 4.54
CA THR A 10 -2.65 14.78 5.29
C THR A 10 -3.96 14.29 4.68
N PHE A 11 -4.83 15.19 4.27
CA PHE A 11 -6.08 14.87 3.59
C PHE A 11 -5.84 14.20 2.22
N LEU A 12 -4.83 14.61 1.46
CA LEU A 12 -4.44 13.89 0.23
C LEU A 12 -4.08 12.42 0.51
N GLY A 13 -3.37 12.15 1.61
CA GLY A 13 -3.08 10.78 2.03
C GLY A 13 -4.32 9.96 2.34
N PHE A 14 -5.31 10.57 2.97
CA PHE A 14 -6.62 9.94 3.20
C PHE A 14 -7.33 9.60 1.89
N LEU A 15 -7.33 10.50 0.91
CA LEU A 15 -7.88 10.24 -0.42
C LEU A 15 -7.15 9.11 -1.14
N ALA A 16 -5.81 9.02 -1.01
CA ALA A 16 -5.04 7.92 -1.58
C ALA A 16 -5.49 6.56 -1.02
N ILE A 17 -5.76 6.47 0.30
CA ILE A 17 -6.24 5.26 0.95
C ILE A 17 -7.63 4.86 0.44
N ILE A 18 -8.55 5.83 0.29
CA ILE A 18 -9.88 5.56 -0.28
C ILE A 18 -9.74 5.02 -1.72
N ILE A 19 -8.94 5.67 -2.55
CA ILE A 19 -8.72 5.25 -3.94
C ILE A 19 -8.15 3.82 -3.98
N TRP A 20 -7.14 3.51 -3.16
CA TRP A 20 -6.60 2.15 -3.10
C TRP A 20 -7.61 1.12 -2.59
N GLY A 21 -8.55 1.52 -1.73
CA GLY A 21 -9.64 0.67 -1.28
C GLY A 21 -10.55 0.18 -2.41
N THR A 22 -10.66 0.94 -3.51
CA THR A 22 -11.47 0.54 -4.68
C THR A 22 -10.70 -0.36 -5.67
N SER A 23 -9.38 -0.47 -5.54
CA SER A 23 -8.50 -1.06 -6.57
C SER A 23 -8.60 -2.58 -6.71
N ALA A 24 -9.02 -3.30 -5.68
CA ALA A 24 -8.94 -4.76 -5.61
C ALA A 24 -9.70 -5.46 -6.76
N VAL A 25 -10.94 -5.01 -7.04
CA VAL A 25 -11.80 -5.57 -8.08
C VAL A 25 -11.16 -5.40 -9.47
N PHE A 26 -10.65 -4.20 -9.75
CA PHE A 26 -10.02 -3.89 -11.05
C PHE A 26 -8.72 -4.68 -11.23
N THR A 27 -7.88 -4.76 -10.20
CA THR A 27 -6.61 -5.50 -10.27
C THR A 27 -6.85 -6.98 -10.58
N ARG A 28 -7.82 -7.63 -9.89
CA ARG A 28 -8.15 -9.04 -10.16
C ARG A 28 -8.66 -9.23 -11.58
N ASN A 29 -9.62 -8.40 -12.01
CA ASN A 29 -10.22 -8.55 -13.33
C ASN A 29 -9.18 -8.34 -14.46
N LEU A 30 -8.31 -7.35 -14.34
CA LEU A 30 -7.22 -7.13 -15.28
C LEU A 30 -6.22 -8.31 -15.29
N SER A 31 -5.84 -8.83 -14.13
CA SER A 31 -4.91 -9.95 -14.02
C SER A 31 -5.46 -11.23 -14.67
N VAL A 32 -6.76 -11.51 -14.53
CA VAL A 32 -7.38 -12.71 -15.10
C VAL A 32 -7.55 -12.61 -16.63
N ASN A 33 -7.92 -11.41 -17.14
CA ASN A 33 -8.25 -11.26 -18.55
C ASN A 33 -7.05 -10.86 -19.43
N ILE A 34 -6.13 -10.08 -18.91
CA ILE A 34 -4.96 -9.56 -19.67
C ILE A 34 -3.68 -10.29 -19.27
N GLY A 35 -3.63 -10.79 -18.06
CA GLY A 35 -2.42 -11.34 -17.44
C GLY A 35 -1.82 -10.41 -16.40
N ALA A 36 -1.23 -10.98 -15.35
CA ALA A 36 -0.73 -10.24 -14.22
C ALA A 36 0.44 -9.32 -14.60
N TYR A 37 1.40 -9.83 -15.36
CA TYR A 37 2.58 -9.06 -15.78
C TYR A 37 2.24 -8.00 -16.82
N THR A 38 1.46 -8.36 -17.85
CA THR A 38 1.01 -7.42 -18.89
C THR A 38 0.16 -6.30 -18.29
N ALA A 39 -0.81 -6.63 -17.45
CA ALA A 39 -1.65 -5.64 -16.77
C ALA A 39 -0.82 -4.69 -15.90
N ALA A 40 0.09 -5.24 -15.10
CA ALA A 40 0.96 -4.45 -14.24
C ALA A 40 1.92 -3.54 -15.04
N ALA A 41 2.50 -4.05 -16.12
CA ALA A 41 3.36 -3.26 -17.00
C ALA A 41 2.60 -2.08 -17.60
N LEU A 42 1.39 -2.31 -18.13
CA LEU A 42 0.55 -1.26 -18.72
C LEU A 42 0.13 -0.22 -17.68
N VAL A 43 -0.33 -0.67 -16.50
CA VAL A 43 -0.77 0.22 -15.42
C VAL A 43 0.40 1.10 -14.95
N ASN A 44 1.58 0.52 -14.76
CA ASN A 44 2.75 1.30 -14.34
C ASN A 44 3.29 2.19 -15.47
N LEU A 45 3.25 1.76 -16.73
CA LEU A 45 3.70 2.57 -17.86
C LEU A 45 2.83 3.83 -18.05
N ILE A 46 1.51 3.64 -18.15
CA ILE A 46 0.57 4.76 -18.33
C ILE A 46 0.62 5.68 -17.11
N GLY A 47 0.62 5.11 -15.89
CA GLY A 47 0.75 5.87 -14.66
C GLY A 47 2.06 6.68 -14.59
N ALA A 48 3.19 6.08 -14.99
CA ALA A 48 4.47 6.76 -15.09
C ALA A 48 4.42 7.95 -16.05
N LEU A 49 3.86 7.75 -17.24
CA LEU A 49 3.72 8.81 -18.24
C LEU A 49 2.89 9.98 -17.70
N VAL A 50 1.75 9.70 -17.05
CA VAL A 50 0.91 10.74 -16.43
C VAL A 50 1.68 11.54 -15.38
N VAL A 51 2.42 10.84 -14.48
CA VAL A 51 3.20 11.51 -13.43
C VAL A 51 4.33 12.34 -14.04
N ILE A 52 5.10 11.78 -14.97
CA ILE A 52 6.24 12.45 -15.60
C ILE A 52 5.79 13.66 -16.42
N ILE A 53 4.75 13.53 -17.24
CA ILE A 53 4.20 14.65 -18.03
C ILE A 53 3.74 15.77 -17.09
N ARG A 54 2.99 15.44 -16.02
CA ARG A 54 2.61 16.43 -15.00
C ARG A 54 3.81 17.15 -14.40
N GLN A 55 4.87 16.41 -14.07
CA GLN A 55 6.09 16.97 -13.48
C GLN A 55 6.81 17.91 -14.46
N LEU A 56 6.88 17.55 -15.73
CA LEU A 56 7.48 18.39 -16.77
C LEU A 56 6.67 19.69 -16.98
N ILE A 57 5.34 19.61 -17.05
CA ILE A 57 4.47 20.78 -17.22
C ILE A 57 4.59 21.74 -16.02
N LYS A 58 4.62 21.20 -14.80
CA LYS A 58 4.70 22.02 -13.58
C LYS A 58 6.12 22.44 -13.22
N LYS A 59 7.13 22.02 -13.99
CA LYS A 59 8.56 22.19 -13.67
C LYS A 59 8.89 21.71 -12.25
N GLU A 60 8.17 20.69 -11.77
CA GLU A 60 8.34 20.07 -10.46
C GLU A 60 9.01 18.69 -10.61
N GLY A 61 9.58 18.22 -9.56
CA GLY A 61 10.03 16.83 -9.49
C GLY A 61 11.38 16.58 -10.15
N LEU A 62 11.43 16.35 -11.45
CA LEU A 62 12.68 15.98 -12.14
C LEU A 62 13.67 17.14 -12.26
N SER A 63 13.21 18.40 -12.35
CA SER A 63 14.10 19.57 -12.41
C SER A 63 14.95 19.74 -11.14
N ASN A 64 14.43 19.27 -10.01
CA ASN A 64 15.06 19.42 -8.70
C ASN A 64 15.63 18.08 -8.17
N TRP A 65 15.92 17.15 -9.05
CA TRP A 65 16.39 15.80 -8.69
C TRP A 65 17.64 15.78 -7.81
N ARG A 66 18.44 16.86 -7.85
CA ARG A 66 19.65 17.05 -7.03
C ARG A 66 19.35 17.49 -5.59
N ASP A 67 18.11 17.95 -5.31
CA ASP A 67 17.69 18.38 -3.96
C ASP A 67 17.54 17.21 -2.99
N VAL A 68 17.49 15.98 -3.49
CA VAL A 68 17.48 14.77 -2.69
C VAL A 68 18.76 13.96 -2.90
N PRO A 69 19.25 13.24 -1.86
CA PRO A 69 20.47 12.47 -1.98
C PRO A 69 20.30 11.30 -2.96
N ARG A 70 21.40 10.85 -3.56
CA ARG A 70 21.41 9.63 -4.44
C ARG A 70 20.77 8.42 -3.77
N ARG A 71 20.87 8.32 -2.43
CA ARG A 71 20.26 7.27 -1.62
C ARG A 71 18.72 7.23 -1.76
N TYR A 72 18.06 8.38 -1.97
CA TYR A 72 16.62 8.40 -2.24
C TYR A 72 16.29 7.63 -3.53
N TRP A 73 16.97 7.95 -4.62
CA TRP A 73 16.72 7.32 -5.92
C TRP A 73 16.99 5.82 -5.90
N ILE A 74 18.13 5.42 -5.28
CA ILE A 74 18.53 4.01 -5.22
C ILE A 74 17.61 3.23 -4.29
N PHE A 75 17.50 3.61 -3.02
CA PHE A 75 16.80 2.79 -2.02
C PHE A 75 15.28 2.89 -2.15
N CYS A 76 14.72 4.09 -2.36
CA CYS A 76 13.27 4.21 -2.55
C CYS A 76 12.85 3.62 -3.91
N GLY A 77 13.65 3.81 -4.96
CA GLY A 77 13.38 3.21 -6.27
C GLY A 77 13.43 1.68 -6.22
N LEU A 78 14.50 1.11 -5.63
CA LEU A 78 14.64 -0.34 -5.48
C LEU A 78 13.48 -0.94 -4.67
N LEU A 79 13.12 -0.33 -3.54
CA LEU A 79 12.01 -0.80 -2.70
C LEU A 79 10.68 -0.71 -3.41
N PHE A 80 10.43 0.36 -4.19
CA PHE A 80 9.22 0.49 -4.98
C PHE A 80 9.12 -0.60 -6.07
N VAL A 81 10.22 -0.87 -6.76
CA VAL A 81 10.30 -1.94 -7.77
C VAL A 81 10.10 -3.31 -7.10
N ILE A 82 10.82 -3.61 -6.02
CA ILE A 82 10.66 -4.86 -5.27
C ILE A 82 9.22 -5.03 -4.82
N TYR A 83 8.63 -4.00 -4.18
CA TYR A 83 7.22 -4.00 -3.76
C TYR A 83 6.30 -4.38 -4.92
N THR A 84 6.41 -3.69 -6.04
CA THR A 84 5.46 -3.87 -7.16
C THR A 84 5.70 -5.22 -7.86
N VAL A 85 6.93 -5.57 -8.18
CA VAL A 85 7.26 -6.85 -8.84
C VAL A 85 6.82 -8.03 -7.96
N THR A 86 7.19 -8.04 -6.68
CA THR A 86 6.80 -9.13 -5.79
C THR A 86 5.29 -9.19 -5.54
N ALA A 87 4.59 -8.03 -5.57
CA ALA A 87 3.14 -8.00 -5.47
C ALA A 87 2.44 -8.75 -6.61
N TYR A 88 2.92 -8.61 -7.83
CA TYR A 88 2.36 -9.31 -8.98
C TYR A 88 2.85 -10.75 -9.09
N VAL A 89 4.14 -11.00 -8.88
CA VAL A 89 4.71 -12.36 -8.89
C VAL A 89 4.02 -13.26 -7.86
N SER A 90 3.79 -12.75 -6.66
CA SER A 90 3.09 -13.55 -5.64
C SER A 90 1.68 -13.99 -6.05
N MET A 91 0.98 -13.20 -6.87
CA MET A 91 -0.35 -13.56 -7.37
C MET A 91 -0.30 -14.60 -8.50
N SER A 92 0.80 -14.69 -9.24
CA SER A 92 0.94 -15.64 -10.35
C SER A 92 1.39 -17.04 -9.89
N VAL A 93 2.14 -17.15 -8.77
CA VAL A 93 2.66 -18.43 -8.31
C VAL A 93 1.65 -19.29 -7.56
N VAL A 94 0.55 -18.69 -7.08
CA VAL A 94 -0.46 -19.36 -6.26
C VAL A 94 -1.70 -19.70 -7.09
N LYS A 95 -2.18 -20.94 -6.94
CA LYS A 95 -3.26 -21.50 -7.76
C LYS A 95 -4.65 -21.40 -7.12
N THR A 96 -4.74 -21.29 -5.79
CA THR A 96 -6.01 -21.36 -5.06
C THR A 96 -6.40 -20.00 -4.48
N ASP A 97 -7.66 -19.64 -4.59
CA ASP A 97 -8.19 -18.35 -4.12
C ASP A 97 -8.07 -18.21 -2.59
N GLU A 98 -8.14 -19.31 -1.85
CA GLU A 98 -8.01 -19.33 -0.39
C GLU A 98 -6.62 -18.84 0.05
N ILE A 99 -5.58 -19.29 -0.63
CA ILE A 99 -4.21 -18.85 -0.34
C ILE A 99 -4.03 -17.37 -0.70
N VAL A 100 -4.66 -16.91 -1.80
CA VAL A 100 -4.66 -15.48 -2.17
C VAL A 100 -5.23 -14.60 -1.04
N VAL A 101 -6.30 -15.05 -0.37
CA VAL A 101 -6.87 -14.31 0.76
C VAL A 101 -5.87 -14.14 1.89
N VAL A 102 -5.17 -15.23 2.27
CA VAL A 102 -4.12 -15.18 3.31
C VAL A 102 -2.99 -14.24 2.89
N MET A 103 -2.56 -14.29 1.63
CA MET A 103 -1.53 -13.39 1.10
C MET A 103 -1.94 -11.92 1.17
N VAL A 104 -3.20 -11.60 0.87
CA VAL A 104 -3.74 -10.23 1.00
C VAL A 104 -3.73 -9.79 2.46
N LEU A 105 -4.07 -10.66 3.41
CA LEU A 105 -3.97 -10.36 4.84
C LEU A 105 -2.52 -10.06 5.26
N ILE A 106 -1.56 -10.85 4.80
CA ILE A 106 -0.13 -10.61 5.05
C ILE A 106 0.29 -9.24 4.50
N ARG A 107 -0.17 -8.88 3.30
CA ARG A 107 0.13 -7.56 2.72
C ARG A 107 -0.42 -6.42 3.56
N PHE A 108 -1.58 -6.57 4.17
CA PHE A 108 -2.14 -5.55 5.06
C PHE A 108 -1.33 -5.33 6.36
N LEU A 109 -0.23 -6.06 6.56
CA LEU A 109 0.77 -5.75 7.59
C LEU A 109 1.65 -4.54 7.25
N TRP A 110 1.60 -4.00 6.04
CA TRP A 110 2.47 -2.89 5.65
C TRP A 110 2.37 -1.64 6.57
N PRO A 111 1.21 -1.25 7.14
CA PRO A 111 1.17 -0.14 8.09
C PRO A 111 1.93 -0.47 9.38
N LEU A 112 1.87 -1.73 9.84
CA LEU A 112 2.68 -2.22 10.96
C LEU A 112 4.17 -2.05 10.67
N PHE A 113 4.65 -2.57 9.53
CA PHE A 113 6.05 -2.43 9.15
C PHE A 113 6.46 -0.97 8.98
N THR A 114 5.55 -0.10 8.53
CA THR A 114 5.79 1.34 8.50
C THR A 114 5.97 1.91 9.90
N LEU A 115 5.07 1.59 10.84
CA LEU A 115 5.15 2.07 12.23
C LEU A 115 6.43 1.56 12.93
N VAL A 116 6.73 0.28 12.82
CA VAL A 116 7.92 -0.33 13.44
C VAL A 116 9.20 0.27 12.84
N SER A 117 9.29 0.39 11.53
CA SER A 117 10.47 0.95 10.86
C SER A 117 10.62 2.46 11.05
N THR A 118 9.57 3.18 11.50
CA THR A 118 9.67 4.59 11.89
C THR A 118 10.63 4.77 13.07
N ILE A 119 10.69 3.80 13.99
CA ILE A 119 11.57 3.87 15.17
C ILE A 119 13.04 3.97 14.77
N PRO A 120 13.64 3.02 14.03
CA PRO A 120 15.06 3.10 13.64
C PRO A 120 15.34 4.11 12.52
N ILE A 121 14.43 4.30 11.54
CA ILE A 121 14.68 5.13 10.35
C ILE A 121 14.51 6.63 10.67
N LEU A 122 13.43 7.00 11.35
CA LEU A 122 13.10 8.38 11.69
C LEU A 122 13.43 8.72 13.15
N LYS A 123 13.98 7.78 13.93
CA LYS A 123 14.32 7.92 15.35
C LYS A 123 13.10 8.31 16.21
N ALA A 124 11.91 7.88 15.84
CA ALA A 124 10.69 8.12 16.59
C ALA A 124 10.71 7.35 17.92
N LYS A 125 10.11 7.93 18.96
CA LYS A 125 9.96 7.26 20.26
C LYS A 125 8.54 6.72 20.35
N ALA A 126 8.41 5.43 20.63
CA ALA A 126 7.13 4.75 20.81
C ALA A 126 7.13 3.91 22.10
N SER A 127 5.96 3.73 22.69
CA SER A 127 5.77 2.81 23.81
C SER A 127 5.78 1.36 23.29
N PRO A 128 6.27 0.37 24.08
CA PRO A 128 6.18 -1.06 23.74
C PRO A 128 4.75 -1.55 23.49
N TRP A 129 3.73 -0.90 24.05
CA TRP A 129 2.32 -1.16 23.82
C TRP A 129 1.87 -0.99 22.36
N LEU A 130 2.72 -0.37 21.51
CA LEU A 130 2.50 -0.31 20.08
C LEU A 130 2.31 -1.71 19.46
N ILE A 131 3.07 -2.70 19.93
CA ILE A 131 2.95 -4.08 19.45
C ILE A 131 1.55 -4.62 19.74
N CYS A 132 1.06 -4.44 20.98
CA CYS A 132 -0.29 -4.91 21.36
C CYS A 132 -1.39 -4.22 20.53
N SER A 133 -1.28 -2.92 20.30
CA SER A 133 -2.25 -2.17 19.50
C SER A 133 -2.31 -2.65 18.04
N VAL A 134 -1.17 -3.06 17.50
CA VAL A 134 -1.08 -3.65 16.16
C VAL A 134 -1.76 -5.02 16.11
N PHE A 135 -1.54 -5.88 17.12
CA PHE A 135 -2.24 -7.17 17.19
C PHE A 135 -3.76 -7.00 17.24
N VAL A 136 -4.27 -5.96 17.92
CA VAL A 136 -5.71 -5.64 17.92
C VAL A 136 -6.19 -5.24 16.52
N CYS A 137 -5.43 -4.42 15.77
CA CYS A 137 -5.76 -4.11 14.38
C CYS A 137 -5.77 -5.38 13.51
N MET A 138 -4.76 -6.25 13.66
CA MET A 138 -4.69 -7.51 12.90
C MET A 138 -5.86 -8.43 13.21
N ALA A 139 -6.21 -8.61 14.50
CA ALA A 139 -7.37 -9.39 14.89
C ALA A 139 -8.65 -8.84 14.24
N GLY A 140 -8.81 -7.52 14.21
CA GLY A 140 -9.92 -6.87 13.52
C GLY A 140 -9.96 -7.17 12.01
N ILE A 141 -8.82 -7.14 11.32
CA ILE A 141 -8.72 -7.48 9.90
C ILE A 141 -9.10 -8.94 9.67
N ILE A 142 -8.60 -9.85 10.51
CA ILE A 142 -8.90 -11.29 10.42
C ILE A 142 -10.40 -11.53 10.64
N ILE A 143 -10.98 -10.96 11.68
CA ILE A 143 -12.41 -11.11 12.00
C ILE A 143 -13.27 -10.58 10.85
N ALA A 144 -12.96 -9.42 10.28
CA ALA A 144 -13.69 -8.86 9.14
C ALA A 144 -13.68 -9.78 7.90
N ARG A 145 -12.75 -10.73 7.82
CA ARG A 145 -12.60 -11.68 6.69
C ARG A 145 -13.18 -13.07 6.97
N LEU A 146 -13.52 -13.41 8.23
CA LEU A 146 -13.99 -14.74 8.59
C LEU A 146 -15.27 -15.17 7.86
N GLU A 147 -16.19 -14.24 7.60
CA GLU A 147 -17.52 -14.56 7.05
C GLU A 147 -17.60 -14.53 5.52
N THR A 148 -16.57 -14.04 4.84
CA THR A 148 -16.56 -14.07 3.36
C THR A 148 -16.39 -15.49 2.80
N GLY A 149 -16.40 -16.53 3.65
CA GLY A 149 -16.10 -17.92 3.28
C GLY A 149 -14.64 -18.13 2.85
N ALA A 150 -13.92 -17.03 2.78
CA ALA A 150 -12.56 -16.97 2.24
C ALA A 150 -11.48 -17.20 3.30
N PHE A 151 -11.86 -17.34 4.58
CA PHE A 151 -10.89 -17.50 5.66
C PHE A 151 -11.31 -18.62 6.62
N HIS A 152 -10.63 -19.76 6.56
CA HIS A 152 -10.68 -20.81 7.57
C HIS A 152 -9.30 -20.90 8.25
N LEU A 153 -9.28 -20.91 9.57
CA LEU A 153 -8.04 -21.11 10.36
C LEU A 153 -7.30 -22.39 9.97
N SER A 154 -8.02 -23.39 9.47
CA SER A 154 -7.44 -24.61 8.92
C SER A 154 -6.49 -24.39 7.73
N TYR A 155 -6.60 -23.28 7.02
CA TYR A 155 -5.66 -22.94 5.95
C TYR A 155 -4.27 -22.54 6.48
N PHE A 156 -4.18 -22.06 7.73
CA PHE A 156 -2.90 -21.79 8.37
C PHE A 156 -2.29 -23.03 9.05
N PHE A 157 -3.12 -23.89 9.64
CA PHE A 157 -2.65 -24.93 10.55
C PHE A 157 -3.00 -26.36 10.13
N GLY A 158 -3.91 -26.55 9.20
CA GLY A 158 -4.49 -27.87 8.86
C GLY A 158 -4.21 -28.41 7.46
N ARG A 159 -3.53 -27.65 6.60
CA ARG A 159 -3.28 -28.07 5.21
C ARG A 159 -1.78 -28.26 4.97
N ASN A 160 -1.43 -29.33 4.25
CA ASN A 160 -0.08 -29.43 3.69
C ASN A 160 0.11 -28.33 2.66
N LEU A 161 0.80 -27.23 3.06
CA LEU A 161 1.14 -26.13 2.19
C LEU A 161 2.06 -26.62 1.07
N SER A 162 1.72 -26.31 -0.16
CA SER A 162 2.63 -26.54 -1.29
C SER A 162 3.82 -25.57 -1.25
N GLY A 163 4.90 -25.93 -1.92
CA GLY A 163 6.04 -25.02 -2.03
C GLY A 163 5.67 -23.66 -2.65
N SER A 164 4.71 -23.63 -3.60
CA SER A 164 4.19 -22.38 -4.18
C SER A 164 3.42 -21.51 -3.20
N ASP A 165 2.69 -22.11 -2.25
CA ASP A 165 1.95 -21.36 -1.22
C ASP A 165 2.91 -20.66 -0.27
N ILE A 166 3.97 -21.38 0.16
CA ILE A 166 5.03 -20.81 1.01
C ILE A 166 5.73 -19.64 0.29
N VAL A 167 6.07 -19.81 -0.98
CA VAL A 167 6.65 -18.73 -1.80
C VAL A 167 5.70 -17.54 -1.88
N GLY A 168 4.40 -17.76 -2.11
CA GLY A 168 3.38 -16.71 -2.11
C GLY A 168 3.33 -15.92 -0.79
N TYR A 169 3.40 -16.60 0.36
CA TYR A 169 3.44 -15.96 1.68
C TYR A 169 4.71 -15.14 1.88
N ILE A 170 5.89 -15.70 1.57
CA ILE A 170 7.17 -14.99 1.67
C ILE A 170 7.16 -13.72 0.81
N LEU A 171 6.73 -13.83 -0.45
CA LEU A 171 6.64 -12.67 -1.34
C LEU A 171 5.66 -11.62 -0.81
N SER A 172 4.54 -12.03 -0.19
CA SER A 172 3.59 -11.11 0.44
C SER A 172 4.16 -10.38 1.66
N PHE A 173 5.01 -11.02 2.46
CA PHE A 173 5.79 -10.35 3.51
C PHE A 173 6.79 -9.34 2.93
N ILE A 174 7.47 -9.71 1.84
CA ILE A 174 8.40 -8.78 1.15
C ILE A 174 7.64 -7.55 0.65
N VAL A 175 6.44 -7.71 0.10
CA VAL A 175 5.55 -6.60 -0.28
C VAL A 175 5.30 -5.66 0.90
N ALA A 176 4.86 -6.20 2.03
CA ALA A 176 4.51 -5.40 3.21
C ALA A 176 5.73 -4.67 3.81
N ILE A 177 6.86 -5.35 3.94
CA ILE A 177 8.11 -4.81 4.47
C ILE A 177 8.65 -3.71 3.53
N SER A 178 8.70 -4.00 2.22
CA SER A 178 9.24 -3.05 1.22
C SER A 178 8.46 -1.74 1.20
N TRP A 179 7.13 -1.81 1.23
CA TRP A 179 6.30 -0.60 1.27
C TRP A 179 6.46 0.19 2.57
N GLY A 180 6.53 -0.50 3.71
CA GLY A 180 6.76 0.12 5.01
C GLY A 180 8.09 0.88 5.08
N ILE A 181 9.18 0.26 4.63
CA ILE A 181 10.51 0.88 4.60
C ILE A 181 10.55 2.01 3.55
N TYR A 182 9.99 1.80 2.35
CA TYR A 182 9.87 2.82 1.30
C TYR A 182 9.22 4.10 1.82
N THR A 183 8.11 3.98 2.54
CA THR A 183 7.37 5.11 3.12
C THR A 183 8.26 5.92 4.07
N ASN A 184 8.98 5.25 4.99
CA ASN A 184 9.87 5.91 5.95
C ASN A 184 11.09 6.54 5.28
N LEU A 185 11.70 5.87 4.30
CA LEU A 185 12.85 6.44 3.57
C LEU A 185 12.42 7.63 2.71
N THR A 186 11.24 7.59 2.11
CA THR A 186 10.66 8.73 1.39
C THR A 186 10.51 9.94 2.32
N ARG A 187 9.99 9.73 3.53
CA ARG A 187 9.94 10.79 4.55
C ARG A 187 11.32 11.28 4.94
N LYS A 188 12.27 10.37 5.20
CA LYS A 188 13.63 10.70 5.64
C LYS A 188 14.41 11.54 4.63
N TYR A 189 14.32 11.17 3.35
CA TYR A 189 15.16 11.78 2.32
C TYR A 189 14.50 12.92 1.55
N ALA A 190 13.18 12.91 1.44
CA ALA A 190 12.43 13.84 0.60
C ALA A 190 11.41 14.71 1.38
N ALA A 191 11.45 14.73 2.73
CA ALA A 191 10.58 15.59 3.52
C ALA A 191 10.72 17.06 3.08
N ASN A 192 9.58 17.71 2.84
CA ASN A 192 9.48 19.12 2.42
C ASN A 192 10.21 19.46 1.10
N LYS A 193 10.65 18.46 0.34
CA LYS A 193 11.26 18.66 -0.98
C LYS A 193 10.20 18.59 -2.09
N ASN A 194 10.42 19.37 -3.16
CA ASN A 194 9.55 19.38 -4.34
C ASN A 194 9.96 18.30 -5.38
N VAL A 195 10.62 17.25 -4.94
CA VAL A 195 11.04 16.12 -5.77
C VAL A 195 10.10 14.95 -5.54
N ASP A 196 9.71 14.26 -6.60
CA ASP A 196 8.94 13.03 -6.54
C ASP A 196 9.47 12.00 -7.54
N GLY A 197 9.96 10.87 -7.02
CA GLY A 197 10.53 9.80 -7.82
C GLY A 197 9.49 8.80 -8.36
N VAL A 198 8.21 8.91 -7.97
CA VAL A 198 7.19 7.90 -8.30
C VAL A 198 7.10 7.62 -9.79
N GLY A 199 7.10 8.66 -10.64
CA GLY A 199 7.04 8.46 -12.09
C GLY A 199 8.20 7.61 -12.61
N VAL A 200 9.42 7.90 -12.14
CA VAL A 200 10.63 7.14 -12.53
C VAL A 200 10.57 5.71 -11.98
N PHE A 201 10.11 5.53 -10.73
CA PHE A 201 9.99 4.22 -10.12
C PHE A 201 8.93 3.35 -10.80
N MET A 202 7.79 3.94 -11.17
CA MET A 202 6.75 3.28 -11.98
C MET A 202 7.28 2.91 -13.37
N LEU A 203 8.04 3.79 -14.02
CA LEU A 203 8.63 3.50 -15.33
C LEU A 203 9.61 2.33 -15.26
N ALA A 204 10.50 2.32 -14.27
CA ALA A 204 11.42 1.20 -14.05
C ALA A 204 10.65 -0.12 -13.83
N THR A 205 9.59 -0.09 -13.03
CA THR A 205 8.71 -1.23 -12.80
C THR A 205 8.03 -1.70 -14.10
N ALA A 206 7.52 -0.77 -14.91
CA ALA A 206 6.89 -1.08 -16.20
C ALA A 206 7.85 -1.77 -17.16
N VAL A 207 9.09 -1.31 -17.24
CA VAL A 207 10.14 -1.93 -18.07
C VAL A 207 10.44 -3.36 -17.61
N ILE A 208 10.62 -3.57 -16.30
CA ILE A 208 10.91 -4.90 -15.74
C ILE A 208 9.74 -5.86 -15.98
N LEU A 209 8.51 -5.45 -15.61
CA LEU A 209 7.33 -6.31 -15.77
C LEU A 209 6.94 -6.50 -17.23
N GLY A 210 7.11 -5.49 -18.07
CA GLY A 210 6.93 -5.61 -19.53
C GLY A 210 7.92 -6.61 -20.15
N GLY A 211 9.19 -6.57 -19.71
CA GLY A 211 10.18 -7.56 -20.10
C GLY A 211 9.78 -8.98 -19.69
N VAL A 212 9.31 -9.18 -18.45
CA VAL A 212 8.79 -10.49 -17.99
C VAL A 212 7.56 -10.92 -18.79
N ALA A 213 6.60 -10.01 -19.02
CA ALA A 213 5.39 -10.29 -19.77
C ALA A 213 5.68 -10.74 -21.21
N PHE A 214 6.79 -10.33 -21.79
CA PHE A 214 7.18 -10.75 -23.14
C PHE A 214 7.51 -12.25 -23.21
N PHE A 215 8.08 -12.82 -22.14
CA PHE A 215 8.50 -14.23 -22.07
C PHE A 215 7.46 -15.15 -21.43
N VAL A 216 6.39 -14.60 -20.83
CA VAL A 216 5.35 -15.39 -20.17
C VAL A 216 4.10 -15.42 -21.05
N ASP A 217 3.52 -16.61 -21.22
CA ASP A 217 2.24 -16.74 -21.91
C ASP A 217 1.10 -16.27 -21.01
N GLU A 218 0.41 -15.21 -21.44
CA GLU A 218 -0.69 -14.56 -20.73
C GLU A 218 -1.91 -14.39 -21.66
N PRO A 219 -3.14 -14.34 -21.13
CA PRO A 219 -4.37 -14.31 -21.95
C PRO A 219 -4.45 -13.13 -22.92
N ARG A 220 -4.01 -11.93 -22.55
CA ARG A 220 -3.99 -10.68 -23.33
C ARG A 220 -5.31 -10.36 -24.05
N ARG A 221 -6.45 -10.63 -23.37
CA ARG A 221 -7.80 -10.38 -23.89
C ARG A 221 -8.17 -8.93 -23.67
N PHE A 222 -8.01 -8.09 -24.70
CA PHE A 222 -8.37 -6.68 -24.65
C PHE A 222 -9.81 -6.46 -25.10
N SER A 223 -10.54 -5.58 -24.39
CA SER A 223 -11.89 -5.11 -24.72
C SER A 223 -12.02 -3.64 -24.28
N ILE A 224 -13.08 -2.95 -24.74
CA ILE A 224 -13.36 -1.57 -24.32
C ILE A 224 -13.48 -1.48 -22.79
N ASN A 225 -14.15 -2.43 -22.16
CA ASN A 225 -14.27 -2.50 -20.71
C ASN A 225 -12.91 -2.71 -20.02
N MET A 226 -12.03 -3.56 -20.54
CA MET A 226 -10.67 -3.74 -20.02
C MET A 226 -9.85 -2.46 -20.19
N THR A 227 -9.98 -1.77 -21.32
CA THR A 227 -9.29 -0.49 -21.55
C THR A 227 -9.69 0.58 -20.55
N SER A 228 -10.98 0.73 -20.22
CA SER A 228 -11.46 1.67 -19.21
C SER A 228 -10.92 1.33 -17.83
N GLN A 229 -10.85 0.05 -17.48
CA GLN A 229 -10.28 -0.41 -16.21
C GLN A 229 -8.76 -0.19 -16.14
N ILE A 230 -8.02 -0.38 -17.24
CA ILE A 230 -6.60 -0.04 -17.33
C ILE A 230 -6.40 1.46 -17.09
N LEU A 231 -7.18 2.32 -17.75
CA LEU A 231 -7.08 3.76 -17.57
C LEU A 231 -7.38 4.19 -16.13
N TYR A 232 -8.44 3.65 -15.52
CA TYR A 232 -8.74 3.91 -14.12
C TYR A 232 -7.60 3.43 -13.20
N ALA A 233 -7.15 2.20 -13.35
CA ALA A 233 -6.08 1.63 -12.54
C ALA A 233 -4.75 2.40 -12.72
N SER A 234 -4.45 2.89 -13.93
CA SER A 234 -3.22 3.62 -14.22
C SER A 234 -3.25 5.07 -13.72
N ILE A 235 -4.33 5.79 -14.03
CA ILE A 235 -4.41 7.24 -13.77
C ILE A 235 -4.81 7.48 -12.33
N ILE A 236 -5.91 6.88 -11.88
CA ILE A 236 -6.47 7.17 -10.55
C ILE A 236 -5.69 6.39 -9.48
N VAL A 237 -5.60 5.07 -9.61
CA VAL A 237 -4.96 4.21 -8.59
C VAL A 237 -3.44 4.31 -8.66
N GLY A 238 -2.86 4.23 -9.85
CA GLY A 238 -1.42 4.25 -10.06
C GLY A 238 -0.82 5.65 -9.91
N ALA A 239 -1.25 6.64 -10.71
CA ALA A 239 -0.63 7.95 -10.71
C ALA A 239 -1.13 8.84 -9.57
N VAL A 240 -2.44 9.11 -9.48
CA VAL A 240 -3.01 10.08 -8.54
C VAL A 240 -2.83 9.62 -7.09
N ALA A 241 -3.20 8.38 -6.77
CA ALA A 241 -3.10 7.90 -5.38
C ALA A 241 -1.64 7.81 -4.90
N ASN A 242 -0.71 7.35 -5.73
CA ASN A 242 0.72 7.34 -5.35
C ASN A 242 1.30 8.75 -5.18
N LEU A 243 0.90 9.73 -6.03
CA LEU A 243 1.28 11.12 -5.84
C LEU A 243 0.72 11.69 -4.52
N PHE A 244 -0.55 11.44 -4.22
CA PHE A 244 -1.19 11.88 -3.00
C PHE A 244 -0.52 11.27 -1.77
N TRP A 245 -0.24 9.96 -1.82
CA TRP A 245 0.50 9.27 -0.76
C TRP A 245 1.87 9.90 -0.51
N ASN A 246 2.67 10.06 -1.56
CA ASN A 246 3.99 10.63 -1.42
C ASN A 246 3.99 12.08 -0.94
N LEU A 247 3.06 12.91 -1.42
CA LEU A 247 2.88 14.27 -0.91
C LEU A 247 2.52 14.26 0.57
N SER A 248 1.62 13.38 0.97
CA SER A 248 1.22 13.23 2.37
C SER A 248 2.38 12.76 3.25
N VAL A 249 3.12 11.75 2.81
CA VAL A 249 4.31 11.26 3.52
C VAL A 249 5.38 12.35 3.67
N LYS A 250 5.61 13.15 2.63
CA LYS A 250 6.65 14.18 2.61
C LYS A 250 6.27 15.45 3.38
N LYS A 251 5.04 15.91 3.27
CA LYS A 251 4.58 17.24 3.72
C LYS A 251 3.45 17.23 4.74
N GLY A 252 2.74 16.10 4.87
CA GLY A 252 1.64 15.90 5.82
C GLY A 252 2.06 15.22 7.11
N ASN A 253 1.08 14.88 7.94
CA ASN A 253 1.25 14.05 9.13
C ASN A 253 1.31 12.58 8.74
N MET A 254 2.50 12.11 8.36
CA MET A 254 2.76 10.74 7.92
C MET A 254 2.23 9.71 8.92
N LEU A 255 2.46 9.92 10.24
CA LEU A 255 2.02 8.97 11.25
C LEU A 255 0.50 8.80 11.25
N LEU A 256 -0.24 9.91 11.18
CA LEU A 256 -1.71 9.87 11.13
C LEU A 256 -2.21 9.15 9.87
N VAL A 257 -1.60 9.42 8.72
CA VAL A 257 -2.00 8.78 7.44
C VAL A 257 -1.73 7.28 7.47
N VAL A 258 -0.59 6.84 8.00
CA VAL A 258 -0.27 5.41 8.16
C VAL A 258 -1.26 4.73 9.13
N LEU A 259 -1.65 5.41 10.20
CA LEU A 259 -2.65 4.88 11.12
C LEU A 259 -4.02 4.73 10.45
N ILE A 260 -4.46 5.73 9.66
CA ILE A 260 -5.71 5.67 8.90
C ILE A 260 -5.65 4.55 7.85
N ALA A 261 -4.48 4.23 7.31
CA ALA A 261 -4.32 3.14 6.34
C ALA A 261 -4.67 1.74 6.90
N ASN A 262 -4.71 1.56 8.22
CA ASN A 262 -5.24 0.33 8.83
C ASN A 262 -6.73 0.11 8.48
N PHE A 263 -7.47 1.14 8.09
CA PHE A 263 -8.84 1.03 7.62
C PHE A 263 -8.95 0.58 6.15
N LEU A 264 -7.85 0.48 5.42
CA LEU A 264 -7.85 0.08 4.01
C LEU A 264 -8.60 -1.25 3.76
N PRO A 265 -8.41 -2.32 4.58
CA PRO A 265 -9.17 -3.56 4.42
C PRO A 265 -10.68 -3.36 4.57
N VAL A 266 -11.09 -2.51 5.51
CA VAL A 266 -12.50 -2.18 5.76
C VAL A 266 -13.07 -1.41 4.57
N ILE A 267 -12.38 -0.37 4.11
CA ILE A 267 -12.77 0.42 2.93
C ILE A 267 -12.89 -0.48 1.71
N SER A 268 -11.91 -1.38 1.50
CA SER A 268 -11.93 -2.33 0.39
C SER A 268 -13.13 -3.27 0.47
N THR A 269 -13.47 -3.78 1.66
CA THR A 269 -14.64 -4.66 1.85
C THR A 269 -15.95 -3.92 1.59
N VAL A 270 -16.11 -2.71 2.13
CA VAL A 270 -17.29 -1.87 1.90
C VAL A 270 -17.44 -1.52 0.43
N SER A 271 -16.35 -1.09 -0.23
CA SER A 271 -16.36 -0.77 -1.66
C SER A 271 -16.75 -1.98 -2.50
N THR A 272 -16.21 -3.16 -2.20
CA THR A 272 -16.53 -4.41 -2.90
C THR A 272 -17.99 -4.79 -2.67
N SER A 273 -18.50 -4.66 -1.43
CA SER A 273 -19.90 -4.92 -1.11
C SER A 273 -20.86 -4.03 -1.90
N LEU A 274 -20.55 -2.74 -1.98
CA LEU A 274 -21.37 -1.78 -2.75
C LEU A 274 -21.33 -2.04 -4.25
N MET A 275 -20.15 -2.42 -4.79
CA MET A 275 -19.97 -2.66 -6.23
C MET A 275 -20.55 -4.01 -6.69
N LEU A 276 -20.55 -5.02 -5.83
CA LEU A 276 -21.03 -6.37 -6.15
C LEU A 276 -22.39 -6.70 -5.52
N GLY A 277 -23.00 -5.77 -4.78
CA GLY A 277 -24.31 -5.99 -4.12
C GLY A 277 -24.26 -6.99 -2.96
N VAL A 278 -23.09 -7.25 -2.38
CA VAL A 278 -22.92 -8.18 -1.25
C VAL A 278 -23.28 -7.49 0.07
N LYS A 279 -24.02 -8.17 0.96
CA LYS A 279 -24.39 -7.61 2.27
C LYS A 279 -23.18 -7.46 3.19
N ILE A 280 -23.12 -6.33 3.91
CA ILE A 280 -22.16 -6.12 5.00
C ILE A 280 -22.63 -6.92 6.22
N THR A 281 -21.77 -7.76 6.75
CA THR A 281 -22.07 -8.71 7.81
C THR A 281 -21.57 -8.25 9.17
N LEU A 282 -22.06 -8.85 10.24
CA LEU A 282 -21.67 -8.52 11.62
C LEU A 282 -20.16 -8.62 11.87
N PRO A 283 -19.44 -9.67 11.42
CA PRO A 283 -17.98 -9.74 11.55
C PRO A 283 -17.25 -8.57 10.88
N VAL A 284 -17.72 -8.07 9.73
CA VAL A 284 -17.14 -6.87 9.09
C VAL A 284 -17.27 -5.66 10.00
N ILE A 285 -18.43 -5.49 10.67
CA ILE A 285 -18.66 -4.39 11.61
C ILE A 285 -17.74 -4.53 12.83
N ILE A 286 -17.71 -5.72 13.48
CA ILE A 286 -16.85 -5.98 14.64
C ILE A 286 -15.37 -5.79 14.30
N GLY A 287 -14.94 -6.35 13.17
CA GLY A 287 -13.57 -6.22 12.70
C GLY A 287 -13.18 -4.76 12.46
N SER A 288 -14.09 -3.96 11.88
CA SER A 288 -13.89 -2.52 11.66
C SER A 288 -13.73 -1.75 12.96
N LEU A 289 -14.52 -2.05 13.98
CA LEU A 289 -14.42 -1.45 15.31
C LEU A 289 -13.08 -1.79 15.98
N LEU A 290 -12.62 -3.04 15.89
CA LEU A 290 -11.32 -3.43 16.44
C LEU A 290 -10.15 -2.72 15.73
N VAL A 291 -10.22 -2.56 14.40
CA VAL A 291 -9.23 -1.78 13.63
C VAL A 291 -9.23 -0.32 14.10
N ALA A 292 -10.40 0.28 14.33
CA ALA A 292 -10.51 1.64 14.84
C ALA A 292 -9.86 1.78 16.22
N ILE A 293 -10.20 0.87 17.16
CA ILE A 293 -9.65 0.86 18.53
C ILE A 293 -8.12 0.70 18.49
N GLY A 294 -7.61 -0.30 17.77
CA GLY A 294 -6.18 -0.53 17.63
C GLY A 294 -5.44 0.66 17.01
N THR A 295 -6.05 1.34 16.04
CA THR A 295 -5.50 2.54 15.40
C THR A 295 -5.39 3.71 16.38
N ILE A 296 -6.44 3.98 17.17
CA ILE A 296 -6.43 5.02 18.20
C ILE A 296 -5.37 4.71 19.26
N TRP A 297 -5.29 3.46 19.70
CA TRP A 297 -4.28 3.03 20.65
C TRP A 297 -2.85 3.15 20.09
N SER A 298 -2.61 2.74 18.85
CA SER A 298 -1.31 2.94 18.17
C SER A 298 -0.87 4.41 18.18
N LYS A 299 -1.80 5.34 17.90
CA LYS A 299 -1.53 6.78 17.98
C LYS A 299 -1.11 7.22 19.38
N ALA A 300 -1.79 6.73 20.41
CA ALA A 300 -1.46 7.04 21.81
C ALA A 300 -0.06 6.56 22.18
N CYS A 301 0.42 5.43 21.65
CA CYS A 301 1.74 4.88 21.91
C CYS A 301 2.90 5.79 21.43
N PHE A 302 2.70 6.61 20.39
CA PHE A 302 3.70 7.59 19.95
C PHE A 302 3.66 8.89 20.75
N ASN A 303 2.52 9.29 21.29
CA ASN A 303 2.35 10.56 22.00
C ASN A 303 2.79 10.50 23.48
N THR A 304 2.88 9.31 24.08
CA THR A 304 3.09 9.14 25.53
C THR A 304 4.46 9.62 25.99
N LYS A 305 5.50 9.54 25.14
CA LYS A 305 6.87 9.96 25.52
C LYS A 305 7.14 11.47 25.34
N GLU A 306 6.40 12.15 24.47
CA GLU A 306 6.48 13.62 24.39
C GLU A 306 5.88 14.30 25.62
N LYS A 307 4.75 13.78 26.12
CA LYS A 307 4.12 14.28 27.36
C LYS A 307 4.99 14.05 28.58
N SER A 308 5.64 12.88 28.70
CA SER A 308 6.56 12.58 29.82
C SER A 308 7.84 13.43 29.80
N ALA A 309 8.36 13.73 28.59
CA ALA A 309 9.54 14.60 28.47
C ALA A 309 9.24 16.08 28.81
N ASN A 310 8.00 16.52 28.56
CA ASN A 310 7.57 17.89 28.90
C ASN A 310 7.14 17.99 30.38
N ALA A 311 6.64 16.92 31.00
CA ALA A 311 6.30 16.88 32.41
C ALA A 311 7.55 16.82 33.35
N ILE A 312 8.72 16.40 32.82
CA ILE A 312 9.99 16.40 33.58
C ILE A 312 10.71 17.77 33.46
N LYS A 313 10.29 18.63 32.51
CA LYS A 313 10.84 19.95 32.26
C LYS A 313 10.00 21.08 32.88
N SER A 314 8.84 20.80 33.42
CA SER A 314 7.98 21.66 34.23
C SER A 314 8.18 21.38 35.72
#